data_7f3cedea5eab40412c356e073c092b55
#
_entry.id   7f3cedea5eab40412c356e073c092b55
#
_cell.length_a   1.000
_cell.length_b   1.000
_cell.length_c   1.000
_cell.angle_alpha   90.00
_cell.angle_beta   90.00
_cell.angle_gamma   90.00
#
_symmetry.space_group_name_H-M   'P 1'
#
loop_
_entity.id
_entity.type
_entity.pdbx_description
1 polymer ?
#
loop_
_entity_poly.entity_id
_entity_poly.type
_entity_poly.pdbx_seq_one_letter_code
_entity_poly.pdbx_strand_id
1 'polypeptide(L)'
;VKSPRFGLNRFDSRSVDAFAADVRRAEQLDWDAALQPDSQLRRRDTYVLLAAAARATERITLGPLLANPVNRHPTVTASSIATIDELAPGRVLLGWGVGDTAVRLAGLKPARVGELEAGTRLMRALLAGESVEVGAARPARLPHHRPVPVWIAAGGPKTLRMAGGVADGVFIRVGTHPANIATAVSAIRAGAVEAGRDPAAVKLAAIFHTVLVDEPARALTMARSMAAGYYEYSPALFDPPALPWTGPDPETLKHDRNIWPDFHHAPDLEASGKAVDFLPVEAADAFSLRGGTGEVAERLLGALRAAPAAFDYVVLHPIPDPKWPSDPDNDYTARIAREVLPQVRKELEKT
;
A
#
# COMPACT_ATOMS: atom_id res chain seq x y z
N VAL A 1 -20.03 13.39 2.14
CA VAL A 1 -18.72 13.04 1.50
C VAL A 1 -18.85 11.63 0.92
N LYS A 2 -18.41 11.41 -0.33
CA LYS A 2 -18.44 10.06 -0.94
C LYS A 2 -17.57 9.11 -0.10
N SER A 3 -18.15 8.00 0.37
CA SER A 3 -17.40 6.97 1.07
C SER A 3 -16.28 6.40 0.18
N PRO A 4 -15.05 6.27 0.66
CA PRO A 4 -13.98 5.65 -0.10
C PRO A 4 -14.26 4.16 -0.32
N ARG A 5 -13.66 3.59 -1.37
CA ARG A 5 -13.59 2.13 -1.53
C ARG A 5 -12.54 1.57 -0.58
N PHE A 6 -12.83 0.44 0.06
CA PHE A 6 -11.92 -0.19 1.01
C PHE A 6 -11.17 -1.36 0.36
N GLY A 7 -9.85 -1.27 0.38
CA GLY A 7 -8.97 -2.29 -0.15
C GLY A 7 -8.22 -3.04 0.93
N LEU A 8 -7.96 -4.30 0.67
CA LEU A 8 -7.08 -5.14 1.49
C LEU A 8 -5.78 -5.37 0.74
N ASN A 9 -4.65 -5.08 1.38
CA ASN A 9 -3.33 -5.37 0.84
C ASN A 9 -2.72 -6.55 1.59
N ARG A 10 -2.00 -7.43 0.87
CA ARG A 10 -1.28 -8.56 1.42
C ARG A 10 -2.19 -9.72 1.84
N PHE A 11 -2.48 -10.57 0.86
CA PHE A 11 -3.10 -11.87 1.09
C PHE A 11 -2.05 -12.96 1.34
N ASP A 12 -2.46 -14.03 2.00
CA ASP A 12 -1.65 -15.24 2.08
C ASP A 12 -1.49 -15.85 0.67
N SER A 13 -0.29 -16.31 0.36
CA SER A 13 0.05 -16.92 -0.91
C SER A 13 0.55 -18.35 -0.75
N ARG A 14 -0.05 -19.14 0.15
CA ARG A 14 0.31 -20.56 0.40
C ARG A 14 0.26 -21.40 -0.84
N SER A 15 -0.75 -21.17 -1.70
CA SER A 15 -0.86 -21.73 -3.04
C SER A 15 -1.61 -20.75 -3.95
N VAL A 16 -1.63 -21.02 -5.26
CA VAL A 16 -2.40 -20.22 -6.23
C VAL A 16 -3.89 -20.31 -5.93
N ASP A 17 -4.38 -21.53 -5.68
CA ASP A 17 -5.80 -21.77 -5.40
C ASP A 17 -6.23 -21.17 -4.06
N ALA A 18 -5.38 -21.27 -3.01
CA ALA A 18 -5.67 -20.66 -1.73
C ALA A 18 -5.77 -19.13 -1.85
N PHE A 19 -4.85 -18.51 -2.59
CA PHE A 19 -4.92 -17.07 -2.85
C PHE A 19 -6.20 -16.68 -3.58
N ALA A 20 -6.58 -17.41 -4.64
CA ALA A 20 -7.80 -17.13 -5.39
C ALA A 20 -9.06 -17.30 -4.52
N ALA A 21 -9.09 -18.31 -3.64
CA ALA A 21 -10.17 -18.52 -2.68
C ALA A 21 -10.25 -17.40 -1.65
N ASP A 22 -9.12 -16.96 -1.10
CA ASP A 22 -9.07 -15.86 -0.11
C ASP A 22 -9.52 -14.52 -0.73
N VAL A 23 -9.14 -14.23 -1.98
CA VAL A 23 -9.62 -13.03 -2.69
C VAL A 23 -11.11 -13.11 -2.98
N ARG A 24 -11.63 -14.28 -3.40
CA ARG A 24 -13.07 -14.49 -3.57
C ARG A 24 -13.82 -14.29 -2.24
N ARG A 25 -13.29 -14.80 -1.14
CA ARG A 25 -13.88 -14.58 0.19
C ARG A 25 -13.88 -13.11 0.57
N ALA A 26 -12.80 -12.36 0.28
CA ALA A 26 -12.78 -10.92 0.50
C ALA A 26 -13.88 -10.20 -0.31
N GLU A 27 -14.10 -10.58 -1.57
CA GLU A 27 -15.19 -10.06 -2.39
C GLU A 27 -16.57 -10.35 -1.77
N GLN A 28 -16.77 -11.56 -1.25
CA GLN A 28 -18.01 -11.97 -0.58
C GLN A 28 -18.26 -11.20 0.75
N LEU A 29 -17.20 -10.71 1.36
CA LEU A 29 -17.21 -9.86 2.55
C LEU A 29 -17.25 -8.36 2.21
N ASP A 30 -17.59 -7.99 0.97
CA ASP A 30 -17.72 -6.62 0.49
C ASP A 30 -16.46 -5.74 0.60
N TRP A 31 -15.29 -6.36 0.45
CA TRP A 31 -14.08 -5.61 0.15
C TRP A 31 -14.08 -5.14 -1.30
N ASP A 32 -13.69 -3.89 -1.53
CA ASP A 32 -13.73 -3.26 -2.86
C ASP A 32 -12.46 -3.51 -3.68
N ALA A 33 -11.33 -3.81 -3.03
CA ALA A 33 -10.06 -4.09 -3.70
C ALA A 33 -9.23 -5.14 -2.96
N ALA A 34 -8.57 -6.00 -3.72
CA ALA A 34 -7.58 -6.97 -3.26
C ALA A 34 -6.24 -6.70 -3.96
N LEU A 35 -5.27 -6.25 -3.18
CA LEU A 35 -3.98 -5.81 -3.68
C LEU A 35 -2.86 -6.70 -3.13
N GLN A 36 -1.89 -7.07 -3.97
CA GLN A 36 -0.84 -8.03 -3.60
C GLN A 36 0.56 -7.45 -3.81
N PRO A 37 1.46 -7.51 -2.79
CA PRO A 37 2.85 -7.13 -2.96
C PRO A 37 3.59 -8.00 -3.98
N ASP A 38 4.33 -7.39 -4.91
CA ASP A 38 5.23 -8.08 -5.85
C ASP A 38 6.61 -8.26 -5.19
N SER A 39 6.77 -9.39 -4.50
CA SER A 39 7.97 -9.69 -3.69
C SER A 39 8.39 -11.15 -3.86
N GLN A 40 9.12 -11.43 -4.92
CA GLN A 40 9.46 -12.76 -5.43
C GLN A 40 10.19 -13.69 -4.45
N LEU A 41 10.96 -13.14 -3.50
CA LEU A 41 11.67 -13.94 -2.50
C LEU A 41 10.88 -14.17 -1.20
N ARG A 42 9.67 -13.60 -1.11
CA ARG A 42 8.77 -13.77 0.04
C ARG A 42 7.44 -14.40 -0.34
N ARG A 43 7.05 -14.34 -1.62
CA ARG A 43 5.74 -14.73 -2.12
C ARG A 43 5.86 -15.37 -3.48
N ARG A 44 4.80 -16.05 -3.92
CA ARG A 44 4.64 -16.51 -5.30
C ARG A 44 4.52 -15.33 -6.26
N ASP A 45 4.77 -15.58 -7.55
CA ASP A 45 4.65 -14.54 -8.59
C ASP A 45 3.27 -13.88 -8.54
N THR A 46 3.29 -12.58 -8.35
CA THR A 46 2.09 -11.77 -8.12
C THR A 46 1.15 -11.76 -9.32
N TYR A 47 1.67 -11.80 -10.54
CA TYR A 47 0.84 -11.77 -11.74
C TYR A 47 0.13 -13.10 -11.98
N VAL A 48 0.78 -14.22 -11.65
CA VAL A 48 0.13 -15.54 -11.66
C VAL A 48 -0.99 -15.60 -10.61
N LEU A 49 -0.74 -15.08 -9.39
CA LEU A 49 -1.76 -15.02 -8.34
C LEU A 49 -2.96 -14.15 -8.76
N LEU A 50 -2.69 -12.97 -9.31
CA LEU A 50 -3.73 -12.03 -9.76
C LEU A 50 -4.55 -12.61 -10.93
N ALA A 51 -3.94 -13.35 -11.86
CA ALA A 51 -4.66 -14.02 -12.94
C ALA A 51 -5.62 -15.09 -12.39
N ALA A 52 -5.20 -15.86 -11.38
CA ALA A 52 -6.08 -16.83 -10.72
C ALA A 52 -7.25 -16.14 -9.98
N ALA A 53 -6.97 -15.05 -9.25
CA ALA A 53 -8.00 -14.26 -8.58
C ALA A 53 -8.97 -13.61 -9.59
N ALA A 54 -8.49 -13.11 -10.73
CA ALA A 54 -9.31 -12.53 -11.78
C ALA A 54 -10.36 -13.52 -12.30
N ARG A 55 -9.99 -14.81 -12.43
CA ARG A 55 -10.89 -15.89 -12.81
C ARG A 55 -11.86 -16.32 -11.71
N ALA A 56 -11.51 -16.04 -10.46
CA ALA A 56 -12.26 -16.49 -9.30
C ALA A 56 -13.26 -15.44 -8.77
N THR A 57 -13.22 -14.20 -9.28
CA THR A 57 -13.96 -13.03 -8.78
C THR A 57 -14.67 -12.29 -9.90
N GLU A 58 -15.69 -11.47 -9.55
CA GLU A 58 -16.53 -10.76 -10.52
C GLU A 58 -16.51 -9.22 -10.36
N ARG A 59 -16.26 -8.69 -9.16
CA ARG A 59 -16.43 -7.27 -8.85
C ARG A 59 -15.19 -6.61 -8.26
N ILE A 60 -14.45 -7.32 -7.41
CA ILE A 60 -13.34 -6.76 -6.64
C ILE A 60 -12.23 -6.24 -7.58
N THR A 61 -11.71 -5.06 -7.27
CA THR A 61 -10.55 -4.51 -7.97
C THR A 61 -9.29 -5.27 -7.61
N LEU A 62 -8.48 -5.61 -8.60
CA LEU A 62 -7.25 -6.39 -8.46
C LEU A 62 -6.03 -5.59 -8.88
N GLY A 63 -4.88 -5.86 -8.28
CA GLY A 63 -3.63 -5.26 -8.74
C GLY A 63 -2.43 -5.55 -7.85
N PRO A 64 -1.22 -5.34 -8.34
CA PRO A 64 -0.05 -5.33 -7.48
C PRO A 64 -0.04 -4.07 -6.60
N LEU A 65 0.39 -4.20 -5.35
CA LEU A 65 0.71 -3.08 -4.49
C LEU A 65 1.91 -3.45 -3.61
N LEU A 66 3.12 -3.18 -4.13
CA LEU A 66 3.47 -2.52 -5.39
C LEU A 66 4.43 -3.38 -6.23
N ALA A 67 4.39 -3.20 -7.53
CA ALA A 67 5.44 -3.61 -8.46
C ALA A 67 6.49 -2.50 -8.62
N ASN A 68 7.65 -2.81 -9.23
CA ASN A 68 8.75 -1.85 -9.35
C ASN A 68 9.59 -2.08 -10.62
N PRO A 69 10.31 -1.05 -11.12
CA PRO A 69 11.11 -1.14 -12.35
C PRO A 69 12.41 -1.93 -12.21
N VAL A 70 12.80 -2.29 -11.00
CA VAL A 70 14.08 -2.99 -10.74
C VAL A 70 13.93 -4.49 -10.97
N ASN A 71 12.87 -5.09 -10.40
CA ASN A 71 12.65 -6.54 -10.50
C ASN A 71 12.08 -6.94 -11.86
N ARG A 72 11.36 -6.03 -12.53
CA ARG A 72 10.65 -6.33 -13.78
C ARG A 72 10.66 -5.11 -14.70
N HIS A 73 11.14 -5.29 -15.94
CA HIS A 73 11.16 -4.21 -16.90
C HIS A 73 9.75 -3.63 -17.15
N PRO A 74 9.56 -2.32 -17.30
CA PRO A 74 8.25 -1.69 -17.47
C PRO A 74 7.40 -2.26 -18.62
N THR A 75 8.04 -2.65 -19.74
CA THR A 75 7.33 -3.30 -20.87
C THR A 75 6.74 -4.65 -20.50
N VAL A 76 7.45 -5.45 -19.68
CA VAL A 76 6.97 -6.74 -19.19
C VAL A 76 5.82 -6.53 -18.22
N THR A 77 5.93 -5.55 -17.34
CA THR A 77 4.86 -5.18 -16.40
C THR A 77 3.60 -4.71 -17.13
N ALA A 78 3.74 -3.85 -18.15
CA ALA A 78 2.62 -3.39 -18.99
C ALA A 78 1.92 -4.56 -19.69
N SER A 79 2.68 -5.48 -20.29
CA SER A 79 2.13 -6.68 -20.92
C SER A 79 1.38 -7.56 -19.92
N SER A 80 1.98 -7.86 -18.77
CA SER A 80 1.38 -8.71 -17.74
C SER A 80 0.06 -8.13 -17.22
N ILE A 81 0.04 -6.83 -16.90
CA ILE A 81 -1.15 -6.21 -16.32
C ILE A 81 -2.29 -6.06 -17.35
N ALA A 82 -1.97 -5.79 -18.61
CA ALA A 82 -2.93 -5.77 -19.70
C ALA A 82 -3.56 -7.16 -19.90
N THR A 83 -2.76 -8.22 -19.83
CA THR A 83 -3.26 -9.61 -19.91
C THR A 83 -4.17 -9.96 -18.74
N ILE A 84 -3.88 -9.48 -17.53
CA ILE A 84 -4.78 -9.69 -16.38
C ILE A 84 -6.08 -8.91 -16.57
N ASP A 85 -6.05 -7.70 -17.15
CA ASP A 85 -7.27 -6.95 -17.42
C ASP A 85 -8.17 -7.63 -18.47
N GLU A 86 -7.63 -8.46 -19.35
CA GLU A 86 -8.48 -9.32 -20.23
C GLU A 86 -9.32 -10.33 -19.43
N LEU A 87 -8.80 -10.82 -18.30
CA LEU A 87 -9.50 -11.75 -17.41
C LEU A 87 -10.48 -11.03 -16.48
N ALA A 88 -10.23 -9.76 -16.17
CA ALA A 88 -11.00 -8.94 -15.24
C ALA A 88 -11.21 -7.51 -15.80
N PRO A 89 -11.95 -7.35 -16.92
CA PRO A 89 -12.04 -6.08 -17.63
C PRO A 89 -12.50 -4.91 -16.76
N GLY A 90 -11.69 -3.83 -16.71
CA GLY A 90 -11.99 -2.63 -15.95
C GLY A 90 -11.89 -2.75 -14.43
N ARG A 91 -11.46 -3.90 -13.93
CA ARG A 91 -11.27 -4.18 -12.49
C ARG A 91 -9.80 -4.26 -12.09
N VAL A 92 -8.88 -3.82 -12.92
CA VAL A 92 -7.44 -3.93 -12.68
C VAL A 92 -6.84 -2.55 -12.52
N LEU A 93 -5.93 -2.41 -11.57
CA LEU A 93 -5.05 -1.25 -11.43
C LEU A 93 -3.61 -1.72 -11.24
N LEU A 94 -2.66 -0.90 -11.66
CA LEU A 94 -1.24 -1.15 -11.42
C LEU A 94 -0.72 -0.26 -10.30
N GLY A 95 -0.45 -0.82 -9.13
CA GLY A 95 0.31 -0.16 -8.08
C GLY A 95 1.82 -0.29 -8.34
N TRP A 96 2.51 0.84 -8.39
CA TRP A 96 3.88 0.96 -8.86
C TRP A 96 4.71 1.82 -7.90
N GLY A 97 6.00 1.56 -7.74
CA GLY A 97 6.85 2.33 -6.85
C GLY A 97 8.34 2.05 -7.05
N VAL A 98 9.19 2.72 -6.28
CA VAL A 98 10.66 2.58 -6.37
C VAL A 98 11.16 1.17 -6.04
N GLY A 99 10.36 0.36 -5.36
CA GLY A 99 10.77 -0.90 -4.77
C GLY A 99 11.43 -0.69 -3.41
N ASP A 100 11.23 -1.66 -2.54
CA ASP A 100 11.76 -1.64 -1.18
C ASP A 100 12.21 -3.05 -0.79
N THR A 101 11.55 -3.72 0.15
CA THR A 101 11.92 -5.04 0.66
C THR A 101 12.18 -6.05 -0.46
N ALA A 102 11.34 -6.10 -1.51
CA ALA A 102 11.50 -7.02 -2.63
C ALA A 102 12.82 -6.83 -3.39
N VAL A 103 13.25 -5.58 -3.53
CA VAL A 103 14.49 -5.19 -4.22
C VAL A 103 15.69 -5.43 -3.32
N ARG A 104 15.61 -5.02 -2.05
CA ARG A 104 16.71 -5.18 -1.07
C ARG A 104 17.01 -6.64 -0.79
N LEU A 105 16.00 -7.50 -0.65
CA LEU A 105 16.19 -8.94 -0.48
C LEU A 105 16.85 -9.62 -1.68
N ALA A 106 16.72 -9.03 -2.87
CA ALA A 106 17.42 -9.48 -4.08
C ALA A 106 18.86 -8.91 -4.19
N GLY A 107 19.35 -8.18 -3.17
CA GLY A 107 20.68 -7.55 -3.19
C GLY A 107 20.76 -6.34 -4.11
N LEU A 108 19.64 -5.76 -4.50
CA LEU A 108 19.54 -4.63 -5.43
C LEU A 108 19.19 -3.34 -4.68
N LYS A 109 19.33 -2.21 -5.37
CA LYS A 109 18.96 -0.89 -4.84
C LYS A 109 17.59 -0.48 -5.39
N PRO A 110 16.74 0.18 -4.61
CA PRO A 110 15.51 0.80 -5.10
C PRO A 110 15.77 1.74 -6.28
N ALA A 111 14.79 1.85 -7.18
CA ALA A 111 14.86 2.75 -8.32
C ALA A 111 14.96 4.22 -7.86
N ARG A 112 15.65 5.03 -8.65
CA ARG A 112 15.63 6.48 -8.48
C ARG A 112 14.27 7.03 -8.91
N VAL A 113 13.90 8.21 -8.39
CA VAL A 113 12.63 8.87 -8.75
C VAL A 113 12.48 9.08 -10.26
N GLY A 114 13.57 9.49 -10.94
CA GLY A 114 13.56 9.66 -12.42
C GLY A 114 13.38 8.34 -13.19
N GLU A 115 13.90 7.23 -12.69
CA GLU A 115 13.70 5.89 -13.29
C GLU A 115 12.24 5.43 -13.11
N LEU A 116 11.67 5.68 -11.94
CA LEU A 116 10.25 5.42 -11.67
C LEU A 116 9.36 6.28 -12.57
N GLU A 117 9.68 7.56 -12.74
CA GLU A 117 8.95 8.48 -13.62
C GLU A 117 8.99 8.01 -15.08
N ALA A 118 10.19 7.72 -15.61
CA ALA A 118 10.35 7.24 -16.97
C ALA A 118 9.60 5.93 -17.22
N GLY A 119 9.71 4.97 -16.29
CA GLY A 119 8.96 3.71 -16.34
C GLY A 119 7.45 3.91 -16.30
N THR A 120 6.96 4.87 -15.51
CA THR A 120 5.52 5.21 -15.44
C THR A 120 5.01 5.78 -16.76
N ARG A 121 5.74 6.73 -17.34
CA ARG A 121 5.37 7.31 -18.65
C ARG A 121 5.37 6.26 -19.76
N LEU A 122 6.40 5.41 -19.79
CA LEU A 122 6.50 4.30 -20.74
C LEU A 122 5.32 3.33 -20.63
N MET A 123 4.99 2.89 -19.41
CA MET A 123 3.87 1.96 -19.21
C MET A 123 2.53 2.58 -19.58
N ARG A 124 2.27 3.84 -19.18
CA ARG A 124 1.03 4.52 -19.55
C ARG A 124 0.84 4.63 -21.05
N ALA A 125 1.89 4.99 -21.78
CA ALA A 125 1.86 5.08 -23.24
C ALA A 125 1.60 3.69 -23.88
N LEU A 126 2.28 2.64 -23.41
CA LEU A 126 2.04 1.27 -23.89
C LEU A 126 0.63 0.78 -23.60
N LEU A 127 0.11 1.03 -22.40
CA LEU A 127 -1.26 0.65 -22.00
C LEU A 127 -2.33 1.47 -22.75
N ALA A 128 -2.01 2.68 -23.21
CA ALA A 128 -2.83 3.47 -24.11
C ALA A 128 -2.75 3.02 -25.59
N GLY A 129 -1.85 2.10 -25.91
CA GLY A 129 -1.64 1.61 -27.28
C GLY A 129 -0.78 2.53 -28.16
N GLU A 130 -0.04 3.43 -27.54
CA GLU A 130 0.90 4.32 -28.25
C GLU A 130 2.17 3.57 -28.69
N SER A 131 2.83 4.09 -29.71
CA SER A 131 4.16 3.67 -30.11
C SER A 131 5.21 4.44 -29.31
N VAL A 132 6.18 3.73 -28.72
CA VAL A 132 7.17 4.29 -27.80
C VAL A 132 8.59 3.86 -28.18
N GLU A 133 9.56 4.74 -27.98
CA GLU A 133 10.97 4.42 -28.14
C GLU A 133 11.48 3.67 -26.92
N VAL A 134 12.04 2.48 -27.15
CA VAL A 134 12.59 1.61 -26.09
C VAL A 134 14.06 1.24 -26.33
N GLY A 135 14.74 1.96 -27.21
CA GLY A 135 16.12 1.67 -27.59
C GLY A 135 16.27 0.53 -28.60
N ALA A 136 15.19 0.01 -29.18
CA ALA A 136 15.20 -0.94 -30.27
C ALA A 136 15.30 -0.23 -31.64
N ALA A 137 15.52 -1.00 -32.72
CA ALA A 137 15.62 -0.44 -34.08
C ALA A 137 14.32 0.19 -34.61
N ARG A 138 13.20 -0.09 -33.97
CA ARG A 138 11.89 0.49 -34.27
C ARG A 138 11.11 0.75 -32.98
N PRO A 139 10.20 1.75 -32.95
CA PRO A 139 9.31 1.96 -31.82
C PRO A 139 8.52 0.70 -31.46
N ALA A 140 8.37 0.48 -30.17
CA ALA A 140 7.58 -0.63 -29.64
C ALA A 140 6.12 -0.20 -29.41
N ARG A 141 5.21 -1.14 -29.59
CA ARG A 141 3.78 -0.99 -29.27
C ARG A 141 3.28 -2.26 -28.57
N LEU A 142 2.36 -2.10 -27.62
CA LEU A 142 1.71 -3.25 -26.99
C LEU A 142 0.49 -3.66 -27.83
N PRO A 143 0.50 -4.82 -28.53
CA PRO A 143 -0.59 -5.22 -29.43
C PRO A 143 -1.93 -5.42 -28.70
N HIS A 144 -1.86 -5.96 -27.48
CA HIS A 144 -3.00 -6.23 -26.59
C HIS A 144 -3.14 -5.16 -25.50
N HIS A 145 -2.90 -3.89 -25.86
CA HIS A 145 -3.01 -2.78 -24.94
C HIS A 145 -4.41 -2.66 -24.32
N ARG A 146 -4.46 -2.24 -23.07
CA ARG A 146 -5.69 -2.01 -22.30
C ARG A 146 -5.48 -0.81 -21.37
N PRO A 147 -6.49 0.04 -21.19
CA PRO A 147 -6.35 1.27 -20.40
C PRO A 147 -6.36 1.00 -18.89
N VAL A 148 -5.35 0.28 -18.42
CA VAL A 148 -5.17 0.00 -16.99
C VAL A 148 -4.60 1.24 -16.30
N PRO A 149 -5.23 1.78 -15.25
CA PRO A 149 -4.71 2.93 -14.53
C PRO A 149 -3.44 2.59 -13.76
N VAL A 150 -2.44 3.48 -13.85
CA VAL A 150 -1.14 3.35 -13.18
C VAL A 150 -1.11 4.27 -11.95
N TRP A 151 -1.02 3.66 -10.78
CA TRP A 151 -0.98 4.33 -9.49
C TRP A 151 0.43 4.23 -8.88
N ILE A 152 0.94 5.32 -8.33
CA ILE A 152 2.26 5.32 -7.69
C ILE A 152 2.11 5.27 -6.17
N ALA A 153 2.79 4.31 -5.52
CA ALA A 153 2.91 4.29 -4.07
C ALA A 153 4.09 5.17 -3.62
N ALA A 154 3.80 6.15 -2.79
CA ALA A 154 4.76 7.16 -2.37
C ALA A 154 4.59 7.59 -0.91
N GLY A 155 5.70 7.94 -0.26
CA GLY A 155 5.73 8.55 1.07
C GLY A 155 6.68 9.76 1.14
N GLY A 156 7.77 9.75 0.36
CA GLY A 156 8.72 10.86 0.32
C GLY A 156 8.26 12.02 -0.57
N PRO A 157 8.61 13.28 -0.23
CA PRO A 157 8.08 14.48 -0.89
C PRO A 157 8.40 14.56 -2.39
N LYS A 158 9.60 14.14 -2.80
CA LYS A 158 10.00 14.12 -4.22
C LYS A 158 9.17 13.14 -5.03
N THR A 159 8.93 11.94 -4.49
CA THR A 159 8.14 10.90 -5.17
C THR A 159 6.66 11.28 -5.21
N LEU A 160 6.12 11.86 -4.14
CA LEU A 160 4.73 12.35 -4.10
C LEU A 160 4.50 13.44 -5.16
N ARG A 161 5.42 14.41 -5.27
CA ARG A 161 5.35 15.49 -6.28
C ARG A 161 5.43 14.92 -7.70
N MET A 162 6.40 14.06 -7.98
CA MET A 162 6.52 13.38 -9.28
C MET A 162 5.26 12.56 -9.61
N ALA A 163 4.72 11.82 -8.65
CA ALA A 163 3.52 11.01 -8.85
C ALA A 163 2.30 11.86 -9.26
N GLY A 164 2.11 13.04 -8.65
CA GLY A 164 1.10 14.01 -9.06
C GLY A 164 1.22 14.41 -10.54
N GLY A 165 2.45 14.57 -11.03
CA GLY A 165 2.73 14.94 -12.41
C GLY A 165 2.46 13.85 -13.45
N VAL A 166 2.53 12.55 -13.09
CA VAL A 166 2.55 11.48 -14.11
C VAL A 166 1.58 10.33 -13.87
N ALA A 167 1.10 10.10 -12.65
CA ALA A 167 0.25 8.96 -12.32
C ALA A 167 -1.24 9.24 -12.54
N ASP A 168 -2.05 8.19 -12.66
CA ASP A 168 -3.51 8.27 -12.64
C ASP A 168 -4.03 8.39 -11.20
N GLY A 169 -3.28 7.86 -10.24
CA GLY A 169 -3.55 7.98 -8.82
C GLY A 169 -2.31 7.76 -7.97
N VAL A 170 -2.42 8.08 -6.69
CA VAL A 170 -1.31 7.95 -5.73
C VAL A 170 -1.78 7.19 -4.49
N PHE A 171 -1.07 6.12 -4.16
CA PHE A 171 -1.14 5.44 -2.88
C PHE A 171 -0.23 6.15 -1.88
N ILE A 172 -0.81 6.89 -0.96
CA ILE A 172 -0.12 7.69 0.05
C ILE A 172 0.25 6.80 1.24
N ARG A 173 1.54 6.64 1.51
CA ARG A 173 2.08 5.84 2.61
C ARG A 173 2.87 6.74 3.57
N VAL A 174 2.17 7.48 4.41
CA VAL A 174 2.75 8.45 5.36
C VAL A 174 2.23 8.30 6.79
N GLY A 175 1.59 7.18 7.09
CA GLY A 175 0.90 6.95 8.36
C GLY A 175 -0.49 7.57 8.40
N THR A 176 -1.02 7.71 9.61
CA THR A 176 -2.40 8.16 9.92
C THR A 176 -2.45 9.61 10.37
N HIS A 177 -1.30 10.26 10.66
CA HIS A 177 -1.26 11.61 11.22
C HIS A 177 -1.71 12.66 10.20
N PRO A 178 -2.68 13.55 10.55
CA PRO A 178 -3.27 14.52 9.62
C PRO A 178 -2.24 15.44 8.95
N ALA A 179 -1.20 15.88 9.66
CA ALA A 179 -0.18 16.76 9.10
C ALA A 179 0.65 16.06 8.00
N ASN A 180 0.98 14.76 8.18
CA ASN A 180 1.67 13.98 7.16
C ASN A 180 0.80 13.80 5.91
N ILE A 181 -0.49 13.50 6.11
CA ILE A 181 -1.46 13.35 5.02
C ILE A 181 -1.61 14.68 4.27
N ALA A 182 -1.73 15.80 5.00
CA ALA A 182 -1.86 17.13 4.40
C ALA A 182 -0.62 17.51 3.56
N THR A 183 0.57 17.27 4.09
CA THR A 183 1.83 17.48 3.37
C THR A 183 1.90 16.63 2.10
N ALA A 184 1.51 15.37 2.18
CA ALA A 184 1.50 14.46 1.03
C ALA A 184 0.52 14.92 -0.06
N VAL A 185 -0.72 15.26 0.30
CA VAL A 185 -1.74 15.75 -0.63
C VAL A 185 -1.29 17.05 -1.29
N SER A 186 -0.70 17.97 -0.52
CA SER A 186 -0.16 19.23 -1.05
C SER A 186 0.95 18.99 -2.07
N ALA A 187 1.89 18.08 -1.78
CA ALA A 187 2.97 17.72 -2.71
C ALA A 187 2.44 17.11 -4.03
N ILE A 188 1.45 16.21 -3.95
CA ILE A 188 0.81 15.60 -5.12
C ILE A 188 0.13 16.67 -5.99
N ARG A 189 -0.66 17.54 -5.38
CA ARG A 189 -1.36 18.63 -6.08
C ARG A 189 -0.39 19.60 -6.76
N ALA A 190 0.69 19.97 -6.05
CA ALA A 190 1.74 20.83 -6.60
C ALA A 190 2.40 20.18 -7.83
N GLY A 191 2.72 18.88 -7.76
CA GLY A 191 3.29 18.15 -8.89
C GLY A 191 2.35 18.05 -10.09
N ALA A 192 1.05 17.92 -9.86
CA ALA A 192 0.05 17.96 -10.93
C ALA A 192 0.01 19.33 -11.64
N VAL A 193 -0.04 20.42 -10.85
CA VAL A 193 -0.02 21.80 -11.39
C VAL A 193 1.23 22.07 -12.21
N GLU A 194 2.41 21.68 -11.70
CA GLU A 194 3.68 21.85 -12.42
C GLU A 194 3.73 21.09 -13.74
N ALA A 195 3.06 19.95 -13.81
CA ALA A 195 2.94 19.17 -15.04
C ALA A 195 1.80 19.63 -15.96
N GLY A 196 1.13 20.76 -15.65
CA GLY A 196 0.00 21.29 -16.42
C GLY A 196 -1.26 20.41 -16.35
N ARG A 197 -1.40 19.60 -15.29
CA ARG A 197 -2.55 18.70 -15.09
C ARG A 197 -3.53 19.29 -14.08
N ASP A 198 -4.80 18.92 -14.22
CA ASP A 198 -5.79 19.21 -13.19
C ASP A 198 -5.47 18.39 -11.92
N PRO A 199 -5.19 19.03 -10.77
CA PRO A 199 -4.93 18.34 -9.53
C PRO A 199 -6.12 17.48 -9.04
N ALA A 200 -7.34 17.81 -9.42
CA ALA A 200 -8.53 17.04 -9.05
C ALA A 200 -8.66 15.73 -9.86
N ALA A 201 -8.01 15.63 -11.02
CA ALA A 201 -7.99 14.42 -11.82
C ALA A 201 -7.08 13.33 -11.23
N VAL A 202 -6.13 13.68 -10.35
CA VAL A 202 -5.25 12.71 -9.70
C VAL A 202 -5.99 12.04 -8.54
N LYS A 203 -6.24 10.75 -8.67
CA LYS A 203 -6.92 9.96 -7.64
C LYS A 203 -6.04 9.75 -6.42
N LEU A 204 -6.64 9.69 -5.23
CA LEU A 204 -5.92 9.54 -3.97
C LEU A 204 -6.33 8.25 -3.26
N ALA A 205 -5.35 7.54 -2.73
CA ALA A 205 -5.57 6.44 -1.81
C ALA A 205 -4.67 6.55 -0.58
N ALA A 206 -5.21 6.29 0.60
CA ALA A 206 -4.41 6.13 1.81
C ALA A 206 -4.06 4.66 2.03
N ILE A 207 -2.83 4.37 2.48
CA ILE A 207 -2.43 3.05 2.98
C ILE A 207 -2.22 3.16 4.48
N PHE A 208 -2.99 2.41 5.27
CA PHE A 208 -2.89 2.38 6.71
C PHE A 208 -2.49 1.01 7.22
N HIS A 209 -1.38 0.92 7.96
CA HIS A 209 -1.07 -0.26 8.75
C HIS A 209 -2.13 -0.43 9.84
N THR A 210 -2.70 -1.63 9.95
CA THR A 210 -3.81 -1.88 10.88
C THR A 210 -3.44 -3.05 11.79
N VAL A 211 -3.06 -2.71 13.01
CA VAL A 211 -2.70 -3.66 14.08
C VAL A 211 -3.98 -4.05 14.80
N LEU A 212 -4.59 -5.14 14.37
CA LEU A 212 -5.82 -5.66 14.97
C LEU A 212 -5.48 -6.67 16.06
N VAL A 213 -5.44 -6.20 17.31
CA VAL A 213 -5.08 -6.95 18.51
C VAL A 213 -5.96 -6.46 19.66
N ASP A 214 -6.73 -7.36 20.27
CA ASP A 214 -7.72 -6.98 21.28
C ASP A 214 -7.09 -6.54 22.61
N GLU A 215 -5.85 -6.96 22.92
CA GLU A 215 -5.13 -6.53 24.12
C GLU A 215 -4.39 -5.20 23.88
N PRO A 216 -4.78 -4.09 24.56
CA PRO A 216 -4.27 -2.75 24.26
C PRO A 216 -2.74 -2.59 24.38
N ALA A 217 -2.13 -3.23 25.39
CA ALA A 217 -0.69 -3.15 25.62
C ALA A 217 0.10 -3.84 24.49
N ARG A 218 -0.37 -4.98 24.00
CA ARG A 218 0.23 -5.68 22.86
C ARG A 218 0.01 -4.93 21.56
N ALA A 219 -1.21 -4.42 21.35
CA ALA A 219 -1.52 -3.58 20.20
C ALA A 219 -0.57 -2.38 20.11
N LEU A 220 -0.32 -1.70 21.23
CA LEU A 220 0.63 -0.58 21.32
C LEU A 220 2.07 -1.03 21.00
N THR A 221 2.50 -2.15 21.57
CA THR A 221 3.85 -2.67 21.34
C THR A 221 4.07 -2.97 19.85
N MET A 222 3.15 -3.68 19.21
CA MET A 222 3.24 -3.99 17.78
C MET A 222 3.14 -2.73 16.90
N ALA A 223 2.35 -1.74 17.31
CA ALA A 223 2.22 -0.47 16.61
C ALA A 223 3.50 0.39 16.67
N ARG A 224 4.26 0.31 17.76
CA ARG A 224 5.60 0.92 17.85
C ARG A 224 6.57 0.35 16.83
N SER A 225 6.50 -0.96 16.55
CA SER A 225 7.25 -1.59 15.45
C SER A 225 6.91 -0.99 14.09
N MET A 226 5.62 -0.65 13.85
CA MET A 226 5.22 0.05 12.62
C MET A 226 5.81 1.45 12.56
N ALA A 227 5.71 2.23 13.63
CA ALA A 227 6.30 3.57 13.71
C ALA A 227 7.82 3.55 13.45
N ALA A 228 8.55 2.61 14.08
CA ALA A 228 9.98 2.45 13.86
C ALA A 228 10.31 2.12 12.39
N GLY A 229 9.52 1.28 11.74
CA GLY A 229 9.67 1.01 10.31
C GLY A 229 9.43 2.23 9.43
N TYR A 230 8.51 3.12 9.78
CA TYR A 230 8.36 4.41 9.09
C TYR A 230 9.58 5.29 9.29
N TYR A 231 10.11 5.38 10.51
CA TYR A 231 11.32 6.15 10.79
C TYR A 231 12.53 5.64 9.99
N GLU A 232 12.75 4.32 9.97
CA GLU A 232 13.85 3.68 9.25
C GLU A 232 13.89 4.06 7.76
N TYR A 233 12.73 4.11 7.11
CA TYR A 233 12.64 4.39 5.68
C TYR A 233 12.42 5.87 5.34
N SER A 234 11.86 6.65 6.23
CA SER A 234 11.48 8.05 5.98
C SER A 234 11.45 8.85 7.28
N PRO A 235 12.62 9.14 7.90
CA PRO A 235 12.70 9.86 9.17
C PRO A 235 11.94 11.20 9.16
N ALA A 236 11.93 11.90 8.03
CA ALA A 236 11.22 13.17 7.85
C ALA A 236 9.69 13.09 8.08
N LEU A 237 9.10 11.89 8.14
CA LEU A 237 7.70 11.73 8.51
C LEU A 237 7.43 11.96 10.01
N PHE A 238 8.48 12.01 10.81
CA PHE A 238 8.38 12.32 12.24
C PHE A 238 8.40 13.83 12.53
N ASP A 239 8.85 14.66 11.56
CA ASP A 239 8.94 16.11 11.73
C ASP A 239 7.58 16.81 11.83
N PRO A 240 6.60 16.58 10.93
CA PRO A 240 5.29 17.23 11.04
C PRO A 240 4.54 16.92 12.34
N PRO A 241 4.55 15.65 12.86
CA PRO A 241 4.00 15.33 14.17
C PRO A 241 4.88 15.78 15.34
N ALA A 242 6.09 16.29 15.10
CA ALA A 242 7.08 16.65 16.12
C ALA A 242 7.42 15.48 17.08
N LEU A 243 7.63 14.29 16.52
CA LEU A 243 7.91 13.07 17.26
C LEU A 243 9.42 12.77 17.23
N PRO A 244 10.16 12.94 18.34
CA PRO A 244 11.59 12.69 18.35
C PRO A 244 11.91 11.18 18.34
N TRP A 245 12.95 10.81 17.61
CA TRP A 245 13.60 9.52 17.81
C TRP A 245 14.66 9.68 18.90
N THR A 246 14.40 9.12 20.06
CA THR A 246 15.28 9.26 21.25
C THR A 246 16.16 8.03 21.51
N GLY A 247 16.01 7.00 20.70
CA GLY A 247 16.76 5.74 20.82
C GLY A 247 18.07 5.75 20.04
N PRO A 248 18.77 4.60 20.05
CA PRO A 248 19.96 4.36 19.26
C PRO A 248 19.70 4.50 17.76
N ASP A 249 20.76 4.58 16.96
CA ASP A 249 20.68 4.49 15.51
C ASP A 249 19.91 3.23 15.08
N PRO A 250 18.95 3.32 14.13
CA PRO A 250 18.11 2.19 13.74
C PRO A 250 18.87 0.95 13.29
N GLU A 251 19.96 1.10 12.52
CA GLU A 251 20.74 -0.05 12.04
C GLU A 251 21.49 -0.73 13.20
N THR A 252 22.08 0.06 14.11
CA THR A 252 22.71 -0.45 15.33
C THR A 252 21.68 -1.21 16.17
N LEU A 253 20.50 -0.64 16.38
CA LEU A 253 19.46 -1.26 17.19
C LEU A 253 18.95 -2.56 16.58
N LYS A 254 18.77 -2.62 15.26
CA LYS A 254 18.38 -3.85 14.54
C LYS A 254 19.43 -4.94 14.69
N HIS A 255 20.71 -4.59 14.52
CA HIS A 255 21.82 -5.52 14.71
C HIS A 255 21.83 -6.09 16.14
N ASP A 256 21.80 -5.24 17.15
CA ASP A 256 21.91 -5.63 18.56
C ASP A 256 20.71 -6.45 19.05
N ARG A 257 19.54 -6.27 18.44
CA ARG A 257 18.29 -6.97 18.77
C ARG A 257 17.93 -8.08 17.79
N ASN A 258 18.81 -8.36 16.81
CA ASN A 258 18.59 -9.35 15.76
C ASN A 258 17.23 -9.17 15.04
N ILE A 259 16.89 -7.91 14.68
CA ILE A 259 15.67 -7.58 13.94
C ILE A 259 15.95 -7.61 12.45
N TRP A 260 15.23 -8.45 11.71
CA TRP A 260 15.41 -8.65 10.28
C TRP A 260 14.06 -8.85 9.55
N PRO A 261 13.83 -8.32 8.35
CA PRO A 261 14.73 -7.43 7.57
C PRO A 261 14.67 -5.96 8.03
N ASP A 262 13.61 -5.57 8.71
CA ASP A 262 13.34 -4.25 9.25
C ASP A 262 12.31 -4.32 10.38
N PHE A 263 12.06 -3.20 11.10
CA PHE A 263 11.20 -3.22 12.29
C PHE A 263 9.78 -3.71 12.00
N HIS A 264 9.17 -3.26 10.90
CA HIS A 264 7.75 -3.55 10.61
C HIS A 264 7.50 -4.79 9.76
N HIS A 265 8.56 -5.48 9.31
CA HIS A 265 8.48 -6.77 8.65
C HIS A 265 9.15 -7.90 9.45
N ALA A 266 9.61 -7.63 10.65
CA ALA A 266 10.17 -8.64 11.54
C ALA A 266 9.16 -9.78 11.76
N PRO A 267 9.60 -11.04 11.83
CA PRO A 267 8.70 -12.17 12.10
C PRO A 267 7.99 -12.07 13.45
N ASP A 268 8.66 -11.50 14.46
CA ASP A 268 8.10 -11.21 15.77
C ASP A 268 7.98 -9.68 15.96
N LEU A 269 6.78 -9.16 15.71
CA LEU A 269 6.48 -7.74 15.85
C LEU A 269 6.38 -7.28 17.31
N GLU A 270 6.12 -8.19 18.26
CA GLU A 270 6.15 -7.85 19.67
C GLU A 270 7.59 -7.65 20.15
N ALA A 271 8.52 -8.54 19.79
CA ALA A 271 9.93 -8.38 20.08
C ALA A 271 10.51 -7.12 19.42
N SER A 272 10.16 -6.87 18.15
CA SER A 272 10.55 -5.66 17.44
C SER A 272 10.02 -4.40 18.12
N GLY A 273 8.75 -4.39 18.53
CA GLY A 273 8.13 -3.27 19.22
C GLY A 273 8.69 -2.99 20.63
N LYS A 274 9.08 -4.05 21.36
CA LYS A 274 9.79 -3.92 22.64
C LYS A 274 11.18 -3.30 22.49
N ALA A 275 11.86 -3.54 21.39
CA ALA A 275 13.16 -2.93 21.11
C ALA A 275 13.08 -1.41 20.92
N VAL A 276 11.90 -0.87 20.60
CA VAL A 276 11.62 0.54 20.37
C VAL A 276 10.57 1.11 21.34
N ASP A 277 10.54 0.60 22.58
CA ASP A 277 9.60 1.01 23.62
C ASP A 277 9.78 2.45 24.11
N PHE A 278 10.94 3.08 23.80
CA PHE A 278 11.18 4.51 23.97
C PHE A 278 10.31 5.39 23.06
N LEU A 279 9.72 4.84 21.98
CA LEU A 279 8.79 5.61 21.16
C LEU A 279 7.50 5.87 21.93
N PRO A 280 7.02 7.14 21.97
CA PRO A 280 5.79 7.48 22.69
C PRO A 280 4.55 6.85 22.03
N VAL A 281 3.44 6.88 22.76
CA VAL A 281 2.14 6.37 22.25
C VAL A 281 1.71 7.11 21.01
N GLU A 282 1.97 8.41 20.96
CA GLU A 282 1.67 9.30 19.84
C GLU A 282 2.37 8.86 18.54
N ALA A 283 3.59 8.32 18.65
CA ALA A 283 4.29 7.76 17.48
C ALA A 283 3.58 6.51 16.94
N ALA A 284 3.16 5.60 17.82
CA ALA A 284 2.38 4.44 17.42
C ALA A 284 1.05 4.85 16.74
N ASP A 285 0.37 5.85 17.29
CA ASP A 285 -0.90 6.38 16.78
C ASP A 285 -0.76 7.16 15.47
N ALA A 286 0.40 7.81 15.25
CA ALA A 286 0.68 8.56 14.02
C ALA A 286 0.94 7.65 12.81
N PHE A 287 1.31 6.39 13.03
CA PHE A 287 1.74 5.50 11.93
C PHE A 287 0.92 4.22 11.78
N SER A 288 -0.07 3.99 12.65
CA SER A 288 -0.95 2.82 12.54
C SER A 288 -2.32 3.02 13.16
N LEU A 289 -3.30 2.32 12.63
CA LEU A 289 -4.57 2.03 13.30
C LEU A 289 -4.32 0.83 14.23
N ARG A 290 -4.67 0.91 15.51
CA ARG A 290 -4.39 -0.17 16.46
C ARG A 290 -5.49 -0.39 17.47
N GLY A 291 -5.61 -1.61 17.95
CA GLY A 291 -6.55 -2.02 18.98
C GLY A 291 -7.51 -3.11 18.51
N GLY A 292 -8.60 -3.30 19.26
CA GLY A 292 -9.74 -4.10 18.84
C GLY A 292 -10.55 -3.42 17.74
N THR A 293 -11.57 -4.09 17.22
CA THR A 293 -12.35 -3.60 16.07
C THR A 293 -13.02 -2.25 16.31
N GLY A 294 -13.52 -1.98 17.53
CA GLY A 294 -14.08 -0.68 17.91
C GLY A 294 -13.05 0.46 17.84
N GLU A 295 -11.87 0.26 18.45
CA GLU A 295 -10.79 1.26 18.44
C GLU A 295 -10.25 1.49 17.02
N VAL A 296 -10.12 0.44 16.22
CA VAL A 296 -9.70 0.54 14.80
C VAL A 296 -10.72 1.36 14.01
N ALA A 297 -12.02 1.14 14.22
CA ALA A 297 -13.08 1.91 13.56
C ALA A 297 -13.02 3.40 13.93
N GLU A 298 -12.88 3.73 15.20
CA GLU A 298 -12.75 5.11 15.69
C GLU A 298 -11.51 5.81 15.11
N ARG A 299 -10.35 5.16 15.14
CA ARG A 299 -9.09 5.69 14.61
C ARG A 299 -9.15 5.89 13.09
N LEU A 300 -9.76 4.95 12.37
CA LEU A 300 -9.97 5.06 10.93
C LEU A 300 -10.88 6.25 10.59
N LEU A 301 -12.01 6.38 11.28
CA LEU A 301 -12.90 7.54 11.12
C LEU A 301 -12.21 8.86 11.45
N GLY A 302 -11.43 8.91 12.53
CA GLY A 302 -10.65 10.08 12.91
C GLY A 302 -9.67 10.49 11.81
N ALA A 303 -8.90 9.54 11.27
CA ALA A 303 -7.96 9.79 10.18
C ALA A 303 -8.65 10.28 8.90
N LEU A 304 -9.80 9.69 8.54
CA LEU A 304 -10.56 10.07 7.35
C LEU A 304 -11.21 11.46 7.48
N ARG A 305 -11.78 11.78 8.65
CA ARG A 305 -12.38 13.10 8.92
C ARG A 305 -11.35 14.23 9.00
N ALA A 306 -10.15 13.93 9.48
CA ALA A 306 -9.05 14.90 9.56
C ALA A 306 -8.27 15.06 8.24
N ALA A 307 -8.51 14.22 7.25
CA ALA A 307 -7.82 14.31 5.96
C ALA A 307 -8.25 15.55 5.18
N PRO A 308 -7.32 16.26 4.51
CA PRO A 308 -7.60 17.50 3.77
C PRO A 308 -8.30 17.26 2.43
N ALA A 309 -8.50 16.01 2.03
CA ALA A 309 -9.16 15.59 0.80
C ALA A 309 -9.82 14.23 0.97
N ALA A 310 -10.89 13.99 0.21
CA ALA A 310 -11.50 12.67 0.11
C ALA A 310 -10.56 11.69 -0.61
N PHE A 311 -10.53 10.46 -0.16
CA PHE A 311 -9.83 9.37 -0.81
C PHE A 311 -10.75 8.58 -1.73
N ASP A 312 -10.23 8.13 -2.87
CA ASP A 312 -10.91 7.17 -3.75
C ASP A 312 -10.82 5.76 -3.18
N TYR A 313 -9.68 5.42 -2.54
CA TYR A 313 -9.46 4.18 -1.82
C TYR A 313 -8.84 4.43 -0.45
N VAL A 314 -9.19 3.54 0.48
CA VAL A 314 -8.46 3.34 1.74
C VAL A 314 -8.00 1.89 1.77
N VAL A 315 -6.70 1.68 1.74
CA VAL A 315 -6.10 0.35 1.74
C VAL A 315 -5.62 0.02 3.14
N LEU A 316 -6.18 -1.02 3.73
CA LEU A 316 -5.78 -1.52 5.03
C LEU A 316 -4.71 -2.59 4.85
N HIS A 317 -3.53 -2.35 5.44
CA HIS A 317 -2.44 -3.31 5.47
C HIS A 317 -2.54 -4.14 6.74
N PRO A 318 -2.89 -5.45 6.64
CA PRO A 318 -3.23 -6.26 7.80
C PRO A 318 -2.02 -6.64 8.65
N ILE A 319 -2.16 -6.41 9.95
CA ILE A 319 -1.25 -6.89 10.99
C ILE A 319 -2.13 -7.55 12.06
N PRO A 320 -2.52 -8.83 11.83
CA PRO A 320 -3.36 -9.57 12.74
C PRO A 320 -2.59 -9.99 13.99
N ASP A 321 -3.32 -10.30 15.05
CA ASP A 321 -2.74 -10.92 16.24
C ASP A 321 -2.18 -12.32 15.88
N PRO A 322 -0.86 -12.55 16.07
CA PRO A 322 -0.27 -13.85 15.75
C PRO A 322 -0.76 -15.00 16.67
N LYS A 323 -1.45 -14.67 17.75
CA LYS A 323 -2.03 -15.65 18.70
C LYS A 323 -3.42 -16.10 18.30
N TRP A 324 -4.06 -15.48 17.31
CA TRP A 324 -5.39 -15.92 16.87
C TRP A 324 -5.32 -17.30 16.24
N PRO A 325 -6.32 -18.15 16.53
CA PRO A 325 -6.47 -19.41 15.82
C PRO A 325 -6.69 -19.14 14.33
N SER A 326 -6.26 -20.10 13.51
CA SER A 326 -6.47 -20.05 12.06
C SER A 326 -7.95 -20.39 11.78
N ASP A 327 -8.81 -19.41 11.95
CA ASP A 327 -10.24 -19.49 11.67
C ASP A 327 -10.62 -18.46 10.61
N PRO A 328 -10.96 -18.89 9.38
CA PRO A 328 -11.34 -17.97 8.31
C PRO A 328 -12.57 -17.12 8.63
N ASP A 329 -13.48 -17.59 9.48
CA ASP A 329 -14.68 -16.84 9.83
C ASP A 329 -14.43 -15.76 10.88
N ASN A 330 -13.28 -15.80 11.54
CA ASN A 330 -12.88 -14.87 12.59
C ASN A 330 -11.46 -14.30 12.42
N ASP A 331 -10.93 -14.35 11.21
CA ASP A 331 -9.63 -13.75 10.90
C ASP A 331 -9.74 -12.22 10.70
N TYR A 332 -8.59 -11.59 10.45
CA TYR A 332 -8.51 -10.15 10.19
C TYR A 332 -9.50 -9.70 9.09
N THR A 333 -9.55 -10.43 7.96
CA THR A 333 -10.37 -10.07 6.81
C THR A 333 -11.84 -10.04 7.14
N ALA A 334 -12.33 -11.06 7.86
CA ALA A 334 -13.72 -11.18 8.27
C ALA A 334 -14.09 -10.16 9.37
N ARG A 335 -13.25 -10.00 10.40
CA ARG A 335 -13.52 -9.07 11.51
C ARG A 335 -13.57 -7.62 11.04
N ILE A 336 -12.61 -7.18 10.22
CA ILE A 336 -12.65 -5.82 9.68
C ILE A 336 -13.89 -5.62 8.80
N ALA A 337 -14.21 -6.55 7.92
CA ALA A 337 -15.37 -6.44 7.04
C ALA A 337 -16.70 -6.40 7.78
N ARG A 338 -16.86 -7.22 8.83
CA ARG A 338 -18.13 -7.36 9.57
C ARG A 338 -18.32 -6.32 10.68
N GLU A 339 -17.23 -5.90 11.33
CA GLU A 339 -17.31 -5.10 12.55
C GLU A 339 -16.81 -3.66 12.35
N VAL A 340 -15.85 -3.41 11.44
CA VAL A 340 -15.26 -2.09 11.24
C VAL A 340 -15.87 -1.36 10.04
N LEU A 341 -15.83 -1.96 8.84
CA LEU A 341 -16.25 -1.27 7.62
C LEU A 341 -17.71 -0.82 7.61
N PRO A 342 -18.71 -1.59 8.10
CA PRO A 342 -20.09 -1.14 8.13
C PRO A 342 -20.28 0.08 9.03
N GLN A 343 -19.62 0.10 10.19
CA GLN A 343 -19.68 1.23 11.12
C GLN A 343 -19.05 2.49 10.48
N VAL A 344 -17.88 2.34 9.85
CA VAL A 344 -17.17 3.45 9.19
C VAL A 344 -17.98 4.01 8.01
N ARG A 345 -18.51 3.15 7.14
CA ARG A 345 -19.36 3.55 6.00
C ARG A 345 -20.59 4.34 6.48
N LYS A 346 -21.31 3.81 7.47
CA LYS A 346 -22.48 4.46 8.08
C LYS A 346 -22.17 5.84 8.65
N GLU A 347 -21.04 6.00 9.32
CA GLU A 347 -20.65 7.29 9.91
C GLU A 347 -20.18 8.31 8.86
N LEU A 348 -19.59 7.87 7.75
CA LEU A 348 -19.19 8.76 6.64
C LEU A 348 -20.42 9.23 5.81
N GLU A 349 -21.48 8.44 5.72
CA GLU A 349 -22.73 8.83 5.04
C GLU A 349 -23.48 9.96 5.74
N LYS A 350 -23.24 10.15 7.06
CA LYS A 350 -23.86 11.21 7.86
C LYS A 350 -23.19 12.58 7.71
N THR A 351 -22.00 12.63 7.07
CA THR A 351 -21.16 13.82 6.91
C THR A 351 -21.21 14.33 5.47
#